data_8fd853e1d52bc009d58626bee130b4d2
#
_entry.id   8fd853e1d52bc009d58626bee130b4d2
#
_cell.length_a   1.000
_cell.length_b   1.000
_cell.length_c   1.000
_cell.angle_alpha   90.00
_cell.angle_beta   90.00
_cell.angle_gamma   90.00
#
_symmetry.space_group_name_H-M   'P 1'
#
loop_
_entity.id
_entity.type
_entity.pdbx_description
1 polymer ?
#
loop_
_entity_poly.entity_id
_entity_poly.type
_entity_poly.pdbx_seq_one_letter_code
_entity_poly.pdbx_strand_id
1 'polypeptide(L)'
;MLFQGQITFMHGNSIEIDSDNNLLLSNRTSDEIIKIDRITGEIIWIMGGPLNEFTFIDDPLNGFNKQHDVRRIENGNITLFDNGTGHSPMLSRAVEYQVDESAKTSRLIKSI
;
A
#
# COMPACT_ATOMS: atom_id res chain seq x y z
N MET A 1 -15.61 -14.28 8.73
CA MET A 1 -14.60 -13.78 7.82
C MET A 1 -13.23 -14.08 8.38
N LEU A 2 -12.34 -14.59 7.56
CA LEU A 2 -11.06 -15.15 8.03
C LEU A 2 -10.17 -14.16 8.77
N PHE A 3 -10.14 -12.92 8.32
CA PHE A 3 -9.25 -11.92 8.92
C PHE A 3 -9.98 -10.89 9.77
N GLN A 4 -11.20 -11.21 10.20
CA GLN A 4 -12.00 -10.27 10.97
C GLN A 4 -11.31 -9.85 12.26
N GLY A 5 -10.69 -10.79 12.96
CA GLY A 5 -9.93 -10.48 14.17
C GLY A 5 -8.72 -9.60 13.90
N GLN A 6 -8.11 -9.73 12.72
CA GLN A 6 -6.98 -8.89 12.33
C GLN A 6 -7.43 -7.46 12.08
N ILE A 7 -8.59 -7.29 11.46
CA ILE A 7 -9.13 -5.96 11.16
C ILE A 7 -9.35 -5.15 12.43
N THR A 8 -9.73 -5.77 13.53
CA THR A 8 -9.97 -5.04 14.78
C THR A 8 -8.71 -4.37 15.33
N PHE A 9 -7.53 -4.84 14.93
CA PHE A 9 -6.26 -4.28 15.34
C PHE A 9 -5.66 -3.33 14.31
N MET A 10 -6.32 -3.20 13.16
CA MET A 10 -5.85 -2.33 12.08
C MET A 10 -6.58 -1.00 12.12
N HIS A 11 -5.86 0.06 11.77
CA HIS A 11 -6.46 1.34 11.49
C HIS A 11 -6.56 1.47 9.96
N GLY A 12 -7.53 0.77 9.38
CA GLY A 12 -7.79 0.84 7.95
C GLY A 12 -8.43 2.17 7.58
N ASN A 13 -7.83 2.87 6.64
CA ASN A 13 -8.33 4.18 6.22
C ASN A 13 -8.80 4.22 4.78
N SER A 14 -8.59 3.17 4.01
CA SER A 14 -9.19 3.05 2.69
C SER A 14 -9.27 1.59 2.26
N ILE A 15 -10.32 1.28 1.51
CA ILE A 15 -10.50 0.00 0.85
C ILE A 15 -10.84 0.31 -0.60
N GLU A 16 -10.11 -0.31 -1.52
CA GLU A 16 -10.31 -0.14 -2.96
C GLU A 16 -10.49 -1.52 -3.59
N ILE A 17 -11.38 -1.62 -4.57
CA ILE A 17 -11.47 -2.83 -5.37
C ILE A 17 -10.40 -2.74 -6.45
N ASP A 18 -9.48 -3.70 -6.46
CA ASP A 18 -8.41 -3.75 -7.43
C ASP A 18 -8.93 -4.17 -8.81
N SER A 19 -8.12 -3.96 -9.84
CA SER A 19 -8.49 -4.28 -11.23
C SER A 19 -8.81 -5.75 -11.45
N ASP A 20 -8.29 -6.64 -10.59
CA ASP A 20 -8.58 -8.08 -10.64
C ASP A 20 -9.70 -8.50 -9.69
N ASN A 21 -10.47 -7.53 -9.15
CA ASN A 21 -11.56 -7.73 -8.21
C ASN A 21 -11.15 -8.15 -6.80
N ASN A 22 -9.87 -8.20 -6.51
CA ASN A 22 -9.40 -8.35 -5.14
C ASN A 22 -9.42 -7.00 -4.42
N LEU A 23 -9.07 -6.97 -3.15
CA LEU A 23 -9.16 -5.77 -2.34
C LEU A 23 -7.77 -5.21 -2.03
N LEU A 24 -7.64 -3.90 -2.09
CA LEU A 24 -6.47 -3.19 -1.59
C LEU A 24 -6.89 -2.45 -0.32
N LEU A 25 -6.29 -2.82 0.80
CA LEU A 25 -6.56 -2.21 2.09
C LEU A 25 -5.35 -1.39 2.52
N SER A 26 -5.56 -0.14 2.85
CA SER A 26 -4.52 0.70 3.44
C SER A 26 -4.64 0.66 4.95
N ASN A 27 -3.58 0.25 5.62
CA ASN A 27 -3.50 0.22 7.08
C ASN A 27 -2.53 1.29 7.54
N ARG A 28 -3.08 2.36 8.10
CA ARG A 28 -2.29 3.51 8.55
C ARG A 28 -1.37 3.17 9.72
N THR A 29 -1.84 2.34 10.64
CA THR A 29 -1.13 2.06 11.88
C THR A 29 0.20 1.34 11.64
N SER A 30 0.22 0.39 10.71
CA SER A 30 1.43 -0.39 10.40
C SER A 30 2.11 0.05 9.12
N ASP A 31 1.67 1.14 8.48
CA ASP A 31 2.25 1.67 7.26
C ASP A 31 2.20 0.67 6.10
N GLU A 32 1.09 -0.08 6.00
CA GLU A 32 0.97 -1.18 5.04
C GLU A 32 -0.13 -0.93 4.02
N ILE A 33 0.11 -1.42 2.79
CA ILE A 33 -0.94 -1.71 1.82
C ILE A 33 -1.03 -3.22 1.74
N ILE A 34 -2.23 -3.76 1.93
CA ILE A 34 -2.46 -5.20 1.96
C ILE A 34 -3.40 -5.56 0.83
N LYS A 35 -3.00 -6.50 -0.02
CA LYS A 35 -3.89 -7.06 -1.03
C LYS A 35 -4.51 -8.33 -0.49
N ILE A 36 -5.82 -8.41 -0.57
CA ILE A 36 -6.61 -9.48 0.02
C ILE A 36 -7.43 -10.15 -1.07
N ASP A 37 -7.41 -11.48 -1.09
CA ASP A 37 -8.28 -12.25 -1.96
C ASP A 37 -9.73 -12.03 -1.51
N ARG A 38 -10.54 -11.51 -2.42
CA ARG A 38 -11.91 -11.11 -2.11
C ARG A 38 -12.80 -12.29 -1.73
N ILE A 39 -12.50 -13.47 -2.25
CA ILE A 39 -13.34 -14.66 -2.05
C ILE A 39 -12.91 -15.41 -0.78
N THR A 40 -11.63 -15.65 -0.61
CA THR A 40 -11.12 -16.45 0.51
C THR A 40 -10.79 -15.62 1.75
N GLY A 41 -10.54 -14.32 1.58
CA GLY A 41 -10.10 -13.45 2.67
C GLY A 41 -8.62 -13.59 2.98
N GLU A 42 -7.87 -14.36 2.19
CA GLU A 42 -6.45 -14.55 2.42
C GLU A 42 -5.64 -13.35 1.94
N ILE A 43 -4.55 -13.06 2.63
CA ILE A 43 -3.62 -12.00 2.23
C ILE A 43 -2.81 -12.51 1.04
N ILE A 44 -2.81 -11.74 -0.05
CA ILE A 44 -2.04 -12.05 -1.26
C ILE A 44 -0.63 -11.49 -1.12
N TRP A 45 -0.50 -10.22 -0.73
CA TRP A 45 0.80 -9.61 -0.45
C TRP A 45 0.65 -8.40 0.46
N ILE A 46 1.79 -8.00 1.05
CA ILE A 46 1.90 -6.82 1.91
C ILE A 46 3.00 -5.92 1.37
N MET A 47 2.69 -4.65 1.18
CA MET A 47 3.63 -3.61 0.74
C MET A 47 3.79 -2.57 1.84
N GLY A 48 5.03 -2.34 2.26
CA GLY A 48 5.33 -1.39 3.33
C GLY A 48 5.21 -2.01 4.72
N GLY A 49 5.65 -1.26 5.73
CA GLY A 49 5.60 -1.70 7.11
C GLY A 49 6.58 -2.81 7.48
N PRO A 50 6.45 -3.36 8.69
CA PRO A 50 7.41 -4.36 9.17
C PRO A 50 7.36 -5.69 8.44
N LEU A 51 6.23 -6.01 7.78
CA LEU A 51 6.08 -7.26 7.04
C LEU A 51 6.19 -7.07 5.52
N ASN A 52 6.78 -5.97 5.10
CA ASN A 52 6.93 -5.59 3.70
C ASN A 52 7.59 -6.67 2.86
N GLU A 53 6.96 -7.01 1.72
CA GLU A 53 7.49 -7.98 0.75
C GLU A 53 8.10 -7.33 -0.49
N PHE A 54 8.00 -6.00 -0.62
CA PHE A 54 8.38 -5.27 -1.83
C PHE A 54 9.71 -4.56 -1.70
N THR A 55 10.43 -4.46 -2.81
CA THR A 55 11.59 -3.57 -2.93
C THR A 55 11.13 -2.26 -3.54
N PHE A 56 11.36 -1.15 -2.85
CA PHE A 56 11.08 0.17 -3.38
C PHE A 56 12.27 0.63 -4.23
N ILE A 57 11.97 1.02 -5.47
CA ILE A 57 12.98 1.38 -6.46
C ILE A 57 12.82 2.86 -6.80
N ASP A 58 13.95 3.59 -6.87
CA ASP A 58 13.99 5.02 -7.19
C ASP A 58 13.20 5.88 -6.22
N ASP A 59 12.98 5.39 -5.03
CA ASP A 59 12.27 6.11 -3.98
C ASP A 59 13.26 6.47 -2.86
N PRO A 60 13.66 7.76 -2.75
CA PRO A 60 14.64 8.17 -1.75
C PRO A 60 14.14 8.00 -0.32
N LEU A 61 12.83 7.94 -0.11
CA LEU A 61 12.25 7.72 1.21
C LEU A 61 11.97 6.25 1.49
N ASN A 62 12.22 5.39 0.50
CA ASN A 62 12.09 3.93 0.62
C ASN A 62 10.70 3.50 1.14
N GLY A 63 9.66 4.04 0.50
CA GLY A 63 8.29 3.71 0.85
C GLY A 63 7.55 4.87 1.51
N PHE A 64 6.43 4.53 2.10
CA PHE A 64 5.46 5.50 2.62
C PHE A 64 5.15 5.20 4.08
N ASN A 65 4.56 6.17 4.77
CA ASN A 65 4.00 5.89 6.09
C ASN A 65 2.77 6.76 6.36
N LYS A 66 1.88 6.23 7.21
CA LYS A 66 0.59 6.85 7.53
C LYS A 66 -0.17 7.24 6.26
N GLN A 67 -0.07 6.40 5.24
CA GLN A 67 -0.63 6.65 3.92
C GLN A 67 -2.16 6.60 3.91
N HIS A 68 -2.74 7.29 2.92
CA HIS A 68 -4.18 7.39 2.72
C HIS A 68 -4.52 7.23 1.25
N ASP A 69 -5.77 6.84 0.99
CA ASP A 69 -6.39 6.89 -0.33
C ASP A 69 -5.60 6.13 -1.40
N VAL A 70 -5.35 4.87 -1.09
CA VAL A 70 -4.63 3.98 -2.02
C VAL A 70 -5.57 3.59 -3.15
N ARG A 71 -5.13 3.79 -4.40
CA ARG A 71 -5.93 3.48 -5.59
C ARG A 71 -5.10 2.82 -6.67
N ARG A 72 -5.70 1.84 -7.34
CA ARG A 72 -5.16 1.33 -8.61
C ARG A 72 -5.71 2.21 -9.72
N ILE A 73 -4.84 2.79 -10.54
CA ILE A 73 -5.27 3.64 -11.64
C ILE A 73 -5.23 2.89 -12.97
N GLU A 74 -5.77 3.54 -14.01
CA GLU A 74 -6.06 2.91 -15.30
C GLU A 74 -4.83 2.26 -15.94
N ASN A 75 -3.65 2.85 -15.79
CA ASN A 75 -2.42 2.31 -16.37
C ASN A 75 -1.80 1.16 -15.56
N GLY A 76 -2.46 0.74 -14.47
CA GLY A 76 -1.98 -0.35 -13.62
C GLY A 76 -1.12 0.11 -12.45
N ASN A 77 -0.76 1.37 -12.38
CA ASN A 77 0.01 1.89 -11.27
C ASN A 77 -0.87 2.11 -10.03
N ILE A 78 -0.23 2.31 -8.89
CA ILE A 78 -0.91 2.62 -7.63
C ILE A 78 -0.56 4.04 -7.23
N THR A 79 -1.58 4.80 -6.85
CA THR A 79 -1.40 6.14 -6.28
C THR A 79 -1.81 6.13 -4.82
N LEU A 80 -1.19 6.99 -4.04
CA LEU A 80 -1.56 7.20 -2.64
C LEU A 80 -1.06 8.56 -2.16
N PHE A 81 -1.62 9.00 -1.04
CA PHE A 81 -1.07 10.12 -0.32
C PHE A 81 -0.22 9.59 0.82
N ASP A 82 1.08 9.89 0.79
CA ASP A 82 2.03 9.54 1.83
C ASP A 82 2.06 10.67 2.85
N ASN A 83 1.43 10.44 4.00
CA ASN A 83 1.38 11.46 5.04
C ASN A 83 2.78 11.76 5.57
N GLY A 84 3.64 10.77 5.64
CA GLY A 84 5.06 10.95 5.82
C GLY A 84 5.52 11.43 7.18
N THR A 85 4.69 11.31 8.22
CA THR A 85 5.06 11.78 9.55
C THR A 85 6.21 10.98 10.17
N GLY A 86 6.44 9.75 9.67
CA GLY A 86 7.56 8.92 10.10
C GLY A 86 8.82 9.08 9.29
N HIS A 87 8.80 9.88 8.22
CA HIS A 87 10.02 10.16 7.45
C HIS A 87 10.93 11.11 8.21
N SER A 88 12.23 11.05 7.92
CA SER A 88 13.21 11.91 8.55
C SER A 88 14.01 12.66 7.46
N PRO A 89 13.73 13.96 7.23
CA PRO A 89 12.70 14.78 7.89
C PRO A 89 11.30 14.41 7.50
N MET A 90 10.31 14.81 8.27
CA MET A 90 8.90 14.59 7.92
C MET A 90 8.59 15.26 6.59
N LEU A 91 7.92 14.52 5.72
CA LEU A 91 7.60 15.00 4.38
C LEU A 91 6.34 14.31 3.87
N SER A 92 5.31 15.08 3.59
CA SER A 92 4.10 14.57 2.95
C SER A 92 4.23 14.69 1.44
N ARG A 93 3.70 13.71 0.72
CA ARG A 93 3.78 13.71 -0.74
C ARG A 93 2.65 12.86 -1.34
N ALA A 94 2.21 13.25 -2.54
CA ALA A 94 1.38 12.39 -3.36
C ALA A 94 2.30 11.58 -4.26
N VAL A 95 2.13 10.26 -4.31
CA VAL A 95 3.03 9.39 -5.06
C VAL A 95 2.29 8.47 -6.00
N GLU A 96 3.00 8.09 -7.06
CA GLU A 96 2.56 7.06 -7.99
C GLU A 96 3.67 6.02 -8.11
N TYR A 97 3.31 4.76 -7.87
CA TYR A 97 4.24 3.63 -7.97
C TYR A 97 3.83 2.71 -9.12
N GLN A 98 4.82 2.27 -9.87
CA GLN A 98 4.67 1.17 -10.81
C GLN A 98 4.96 -0.13 -10.06
N VAL A 99 3.96 -1.00 -9.95
CA VAL A 99 4.05 -2.20 -9.12
C VAL A 99 4.14 -3.43 -10.00
N ASP A 100 5.19 -4.24 -9.77
CA ASP A 100 5.33 -5.55 -10.37
C ASP A 100 5.08 -6.58 -9.25
N GLU A 101 3.91 -7.22 -9.30
CA GLU A 101 3.52 -8.15 -8.23
C GLU A 101 4.30 -9.46 -8.28
N SER A 102 4.76 -9.87 -9.47
CA SER A 102 5.57 -11.08 -9.62
C SER A 102 6.97 -10.89 -9.04
N ALA A 103 7.59 -9.78 -9.39
CA ALA A 103 8.94 -9.46 -8.92
C ALA A 103 8.94 -8.84 -7.52
N LYS A 104 7.79 -8.44 -7.02
CA LYS A 104 7.64 -7.73 -5.75
C LYS A 104 8.48 -6.45 -5.73
N THR A 105 8.31 -5.64 -6.77
CA THR A 105 8.96 -4.33 -6.85
C THR A 105 7.93 -3.23 -6.95
N SER A 106 8.27 -2.08 -6.39
CA SER A 106 7.43 -0.88 -6.40
C SER A 106 8.32 0.31 -6.75
N ARG A 107 8.23 0.76 -7.99
CA ARG A 107 9.09 1.83 -8.49
C ARG A 107 8.36 3.17 -8.41
N LEU A 108 9.02 4.14 -7.79
CA LEU A 108 8.47 5.50 -7.73
C LEU A 108 8.53 6.13 -9.12
N ILE A 109 7.37 6.50 -9.65
CA ILE A 109 7.23 7.12 -10.95
C ILE A 109 7.10 8.63 -10.81
N LYS A 110 6.35 9.08 -9.81
CA LYS A 110 6.05 10.50 -9.63
C LYS A 110 5.82 10.78 -8.15
N SER A 111 6.33 11.91 -7.68
CA SER A 111 5.98 12.44 -6.37
C SER A 111 5.82 13.96 -6.45
N ILE A 112 4.83 14.46 -5.70
CA ILE A 112 4.51 15.88 -5.68
C ILE A 112 4.45 16.35 -4.24
#